data_90a8583e5ab4aa6f0ba4e4523dfd6161
#
_entry.id   90a8583e5ab4aa6f0ba4e4523dfd6161
#
_cell.length_a   1.000
_cell.length_b   1.000
_cell.length_c   1.000
_cell.angle_alpha   90.00
_cell.angle_beta   90.00
_cell.angle_gamma   90.00
#
_symmetry.space_group_name_H-M   'P 1'
#
loop_
_entity.id
_entity.type
_entity.pdbx_description
1 polymer ?
#
loop_
_entity_poly.entity_id
_entity_poly.type
_entity_poly.pdbx_seq_one_letter_code
_entity_poly.pdbx_strand_id
1 'polypeptide(L)'
;MLPLTHHGLAANYNDAATLTRQHSPQDHFSADYEQTPDWAIGPFHRDSSLTFTPSSQWPDPTGIGWTASAIFNPSLIRHDGRLMVFYRASPSMESTASRIGMAVHDPATGWTDSPRNPLIYPTRDNELHGCEDPKIYRANGRYFLFYNAVFPIDPDDASRYPSPNYALEDIGCDINVAVSDDLVNWTKIGPIVPHEVSRLWCKGAVIPRDANGDAVRVGGEFFMYLSEGCNGTLHIGRSVDLIHWEFEEQQYLDLESFKSLLHEVACAAAFDDGRIVLDIFCSAGAAGKFAAQALYHRDSPFSQISLNKGGSLSWGGLLQHRGTWLFAQGWDAPAGVRELYFYRSARVETPVRAQPSASAR
;
A
#
# COMPACT_ATOMS: atom_id res chain seq x y z
N MET A 1 27.41 -4.60 5.04
CA MET A 1 26.72 -4.52 3.74
C MET A 1 27.45 -3.47 2.90
N LEU A 2 27.99 -3.83 1.74
CA LEU A 2 28.63 -2.87 0.85
C LEU A 2 27.53 -2.08 0.12
N PRO A 3 27.68 -0.76 -0.08
CA PRO A 3 26.71 -0.01 -0.86
C PRO A 3 26.71 -0.52 -2.31
N LEU A 4 25.52 -0.68 -2.88
CA LEU A 4 25.37 -1.04 -4.30
C LEU A 4 26.04 0.01 -5.17
N THR A 5 26.88 -0.45 -6.09
CA THR A 5 27.49 0.43 -7.09
C THR A 5 26.48 0.72 -8.20
N HIS A 6 26.64 1.84 -8.91
CA HIS A 6 25.82 2.15 -10.11
C HIS A 6 25.84 1.01 -11.13
N HIS A 7 26.95 0.33 -11.28
CA HIS A 7 27.06 -0.81 -12.21
C HIS A 7 26.20 -1.99 -11.75
N GLY A 8 26.23 -2.32 -10.46
CA GLY A 8 25.38 -3.38 -9.90
C GLY A 8 23.88 -3.06 -10.03
N LEU A 9 23.49 -1.81 -9.80
CA LEU A 9 22.11 -1.38 -9.99
C LEU A 9 21.64 -1.47 -11.45
N ALA A 10 22.51 -1.12 -12.41
CA ALA A 10 22.18 -1.21 -13.83
C ALA A 10 22.06 -2.66 -14.32
N ALA A 11 22.91 -3.57 -13.83
CA ALA A 11 22.79 -4.99 -14.14
C ALA A 11 21.49 -5.58 -13.61
N ASN A 12 21.17 -5.33 -12.34
CA ASN A 12 19.90 -5.77 -11.73
C ASN A 12 18.67 -5.17 -12.41
N TYR A 13 18.77 -3.93 -12.91
CA TYR A 13 17.68 -3.33 -13.68
C TYR A 13 17.40 -4.10 -14.98
N ASN A 14 18.41 -4.50 -15.72
CA ASN A 14 18.22 -5.27 -16.94
C ASN A 14 17.52 -6.60 -16.66
N ASP A 15 17.90 -7.29 -15.61
CA ASP A 15 17.26 -8.53 -15.18
C ASP A 15 15.81 -8.26 -14.75
N ALA A 16 15.59 -7.26 -13.90
CA ALA A 16 14.27 -6.88 -13.42
C ALA A 16 13.34 -6.41 -14.55
N ALA A 17 13.83 -5.73 -15.56
CA ALA A 17 13.04 -5.28 -16.71
C ALA A 17 12.48 -6.45 -17.53
N THR A 18 13.16 -7.60 -17.56
CA THR A 18 12.70 -8.81 -18.25
C THR A 18 11.50 -9.48 -17.53
N LEU A 19 11.30 -9.16 -16.25
CA LEU A 19 10.25 -9.69 -15.39
C LEU A 19 8.97 -8.86 -15.44
N THR A 20 8.88 -7.93 -16.36
CA THR A 20 7.70 -7.08 -16.57
C THR A 20 6.50 -7.95 -16.96
N ARG A 21 5.41 -7.83 -16.21
CA ARG A 21 4.12 -8.44 -16.56
C ARG A 21 3.24 -7.40 -17.26
N GLN A 22 2.50 -7.85 -18.26
CA GLN A 22 1.46 -7.01 -18.86
C GLN A 22 0.20 -7.10 -18.00
N HIS A 23 -0.21 -5.98 -17.45
CA HIS A 23 -1.56 -5.80 -16.90
C HIS A 23 -2.44 -5.13 -17.95
N SER A 24 -3.61 -5.71 -18.14
CA SER A 24 -4.65 -5.01 -18.88
C SER A 24 -5.24 -3.94 -17.97
N PRO A 25 -5.46 -2.71 -18.45
CA PRO A 25 -6.28 -1.74 -17.74
C PRO A 25 -7.61 -2.40 -17.39
N GLN A 26 -7.98 -2.40 -16.11
CA GLN A 26 -9.22 -2.98 -15.65
C GLN A 26 -10.08 -1.87 -15.08
N ASP A 27 -11.38 -2.08 -15.04
CA ASP A 27 -12.26 -1.25 -14.25
C ASP A 27 -11.85 -1.35 -12.79
N HIS A 28 -11.31 -0.26 -12.24
CA HIS A 28 -10.74 -0.22 -10.90
C HIS A 28 -11.80 -0.08 -9.81
N PHE A 29 -13.05 0.13 -10.20
CA PHE A 29 -14.18 0.22 -9.30
C PHE A 29 -15.21 -0.81 -9.67
N SER A 30 -15.74 -1.50 -8.66
CA SER A 30 -16.86 -2.39 -8.88
C SER A 30 -18.11 -1.60 -9.28
N ALA A 31 -18.85 -2.08 -10.26
CA ALA A 31 -20.15 -1.54 -10.62
C ALA A 31 -21.25 -1.81 -9.57
N ASP A 32 -20.95 -2.63 -8.56
CA ASP A 32 -21.91 -3.10 -7.56
C ASP A 32 -22.15 -2.10 -6.40
N TYR A 33 -21.94 -0.80 -6.65
CA TYR A 33 -22.20 0.24 -5.63
C TYR A 33 -23.66 0.58 -5.40
N GLU A 34 -24.58 0.08 -6.21
CA GLU A 34 -26.00 0.43 -6.11
C GLU A 34 -26.64 0.08 -4.76
N GLN A 35 -26.10 -0.91 -4.06
CA GLN A 35 -26.57 -1.36 -2.75
C GLN A 35 -25.53 -1.19 -1.66
N THR A 36 -24.68 -0.19 -1.77
CA THR A 36 -23.61 0.06 -0.80
C THR A 36 -24.21 0.31 0.60
N PRO A 37 -23.90 -0.53 1.59
CA PRO A 37 -24.38 -0.35 2.95
C PRO A 37 -23.77 0.89 3.60
N ASP A 38 -24.41 1.39 4.67
CA ASP A 38 -23.98 2.66 5.31
C ASP A 38 -22.58 2.60 5.93
N TRP A 39 -22.10 1.41 6.25
CA TRP A 39 -20.77 1.23 6.80
C TRP A 39 -19.65 1.24 5.74
N ALA A 40 -19.97 1.05 4.46
CA ALA A 40 -18.99 0.94 3.39
C ALA A 40 -18.50 2.32 2.91
N ILE A 41 -17.28 2.36 2.41
CA ILE A 41 -16.62 3.56 1.89
C ILE A 41 -16.86 3.63 0.37
N GLY A 42 -17.37 4.73 -0.12
CA GLY A 42 -17.69 4.94 -1.55
C GLY A 42 -19.15 5.34 -1.75
N PRO A 43 -19.69 5.28 -2.98
CA PRO A 43 -18.97 5.11 -4.24
C PRO A 43 -17.98 6.25 -4.53
N PHE A 44 -17.02 5.98 -5.41
CA PHE A 44 -15.97 6.93 -5.75
C PHE A 44 -16.21 7.59 -7.12
N HIS A 45 -15.92 8.89 -7.20
CA HIS A 45 -15.96 9.66 -8.44
C HIS A 45 -14.65 10.40 -8.65
N ARG A 46 -14.17 10.45 -9.89
CA ARG A 46 -12.91 11.09 -10.22
C ARG A 46 -12.90 12.58 -9.86
N ASP A 47 -11.82 12.98 -9.18
CA ASP A 47 -11.50 14.37 -8.90
C ASP A 47 -10.30 14.81 -9.77
N SER A 48 -10.57 15.33 -10.94
CA SER A 48 -9.53 15.74 -11.89
C SER A 48 -8.66 16.91 -11.39
N SER A 49 -9.13 17.66 -10.39
CA SER A 49 -8.34 18.75 -9.78
C SER A 49 -7.13 18.28 -9.02
N LEU A 50 -7.07 16.99 -8.68
CA LEU A 50 -5.97 16.37 -7.94
C LEU A 50 -5.09 15.47 -8.81
N THR A 51 -5.29 15.41 -10.13
CA THR A 51 -4.41 14.61 -11.00
C THR A 51 -2.94 15.01 -10.77
N PHE A 52 -2.08 14.01 -10.53
CA PHE A 52 -0.66 14.21 -10.28
C PHE A 52 0.18 13.63 -11.41
N THR A 53 1.10 14.42 -11.93
CA THR A 53 2.12 14.01 -12.89
C THR A 53 3.49 14.33 -12.30
N PRO A 54 4.38 13.35 -12.13
CA PRO A 54 5.72 13.61 -11.59
C PRO A 54 6.55 14.42 -12.56
N SER A 55 7.48 15.22 -12.05
CA SER A 55 8.45 15.93 -12.86
C SER A 55 9.30 14.94 -13.67
N SER A 56 9.61 15.26 -14.91
CA SER A 56 10.54 14.51 -15.74
C SER A 56 12.01 14.89 -15.51
N GLN A 57 12.28 15.90 -14.68
CA GLN A 57 13.62 16.48 -14.50
C GLN A 57 14.32 16.00 -13.21
N TRP A 58 13.90 14.87 -12.66
CA TRP A 58 14.54 14.36 -11.47
C TRP A 58 15.97 13.89 -11.72
N PRO A 59 16.92 14.26 -10.86
CA PRO A 59 18.17 13.53 -10.83
C PRO A 59 17.84 12.08 -10.49
N ASP A 60 18.15 11.18 -11.40
CA ASP A 60 18.04 9.76 -11.16
C ASP A 60 19.41 9.23 -10.67
N PRO A 61 19.61 9.09 -9.34
CA PRO A 61 20.89 8.61 -8.82
C PRO A 61 21.19 7.15 -9.22
N THR A 62 20.16 6.45 -9.72
CA THR A 62 20.30 5.05 -10.16
C THR A 62 20.51 4.94 -11.68
N GLY A 63 20.26 6.00 -12.44
CA GLY A 63 20.47 6.04 -13.89
C GLY A 63 19.52 5.16 -14.71
N ILE A 64 18.38 4.71 -14.12
CA ILE A 64 17.44 3.78 -14.77
C ILE A 64 16.21 4.45 -15.37
N GLY A 65 16.05 5.78 -15.19
CA GLY A 65 14.84 6.48 -15.62
C GLY A 65 13.60 6.03 -14.86
N TRP A 66 13.68 5.96 -13.56
CA TRP A 66 12.66 5.36 -12.67
C TRP A 66 11.25 5.95 -12.80
N THR A 67 11.06 7.15 -13.36
CA THR A 67 9.76 7.74 -13.67
C THR A 67 9.42 7.70 -15.15
N ALA A 68 10.12 6.93 -15.98
CA ALA A 68 10.02 7.01 -17.43
C ALA A 68 8.71 6.47 -17.98
N SER A 69 8.11 5.46 -17.35
CA SER A 69 6.95 4.76 -17.93
C SER A 69 5.69 4.84 -17.08
N ALA A 70 5.74 4.42 -15.82
CA ALA A 70 4.55 4.26 -15.01
C ALA A 70 4.72 4.85 -13.60
N ILE A 71 3.63 5.37 -13.04
CA ILE A 71 3.48 5.69 -11.62
C ILE A 71 2.19 5.07 -11.12
N PHE A 72 2.25 4.39 -9.97
CA PHE A 72 1.15 3.60 -9.46
C PHE A 72 1.34 3.25 -7.98
N ASN A 73 0.44 2.47 -7.40
CA ASN A 73 0.46 1.99 -6.02
C ASN A 73 0.76 3.09 -4.98
N PRO A 74 0.02 4.22 -5.00
CA PRO A 74 0.28 5.32 -4.09
C PRO A 74 -0.19 5.01 -2.67
N SER A 75 0.41 5.71 -1.71
CA SER A 75 -0.09 5.82 -0.35
C SER A 75 -0.22 7.29 0.04
N LEU A 76 -1.26 7.62 0.78
CA LEU A 76 -1.61 9.00 1.12
C LEU A 76 -1.45 9.26 2.60
N ILE A 77 -1.03 10.49 2.94
CA ILE A 77 -1.02 10.98 4.33
C ILE A 77 -1.27 12.48 4.36
N ARG A 78 -1.68 12.99 5.51
CA ARG A 78 -1.71 14.44 5.77
C ARG A 78 -0.58 14.83 6.71
N HIS A 79 0.12 15.89 6.36
CA HIS A 79 1.13 16.53 7.19
C HIS A 79 0.97 18.05 7.12
N ASP A 80 0.86 18.72 8.25
CA ASP A 80 0.65 20.17 8.38
C ASP A 80 -0.52 20.68 7.50
N GLY A 81 -1.61 19.95 7.49
CA GLY A 81 -2.82 20.27 6.72
C GLY A 81 -2.71 20.03 5.20
N ARG A 82 -1.54 19.71 4.68
CA ARG A 82 -1.31 19.40 3.25
C ARG A 82 -1.47 17.93 2.97
N LEU A 83 -1.96 17.61 1.78
CA LEU A 83 -2.03 16.25 1.26
C LEU A 83 -0.66 15.87 0.67
N MET A 84 -0.20 14.69 1.02
CA MET A 84 1.03 14.10 0.47
C MET A 84 0.74 12.76 -0.16
N VAL A 85 1.42 12.45 -1.24
CA VAL A 85 1.40 11.16 -1.93
C VAL A 85 2.80 10.58 -1.98
N PHE A 86 2.90 9.32 -1.53
CA PHE A 86 4.06 8.45 -1.77
C PHE A 86 3.68 7.53 -2.91
N TYR A 87 4.50 7.40 -3.91
CA TYR A 87 4.15 6.67 -5.13
C TYR A 87 5.28 5.77 -5.59
N ARG A 88 4.91 4.62 -6.11
CA ARG A 88 5.79 3.75 -6.87
C ARG A 88 5.91 4.30 -8.28
N ALA A 89 7.12 4.31 -8.82
CA ALA A 89 7.35 4.58 -10.23
C ALA A 89 8.39 3.62 -10.80
N SER A 90 8.26 3.33 -12.10
CA SER A 90 9.12 2.38 -12.77
C SER A 90 9.46 2.80 -14.20
N PRO A 91 10.62 2.34 -14.73
CA PRO A 91 11.06 2.64 -16.08
C PRO A 91 10.26 1.91 -17.17
N SER A 92 9.53 0.86 -16.81
CA SER A 92 8.58 0.18 -17.67
C SER A 92 7.38 -0.28 -16.84
N MET A 93 6.23 -0.48 -17.48
CA MET A 93 5.02 -0.92 -16.80
C MET A 93 5.28 -2.24 -16.05
N GLU A 94 4.91 -2.28 -14.79
CA GLU A 94 5.06 -3.45 -13.89
C GLU A 94 6.47 -4.02 -13.74
N SER A 95 7.48 -3.27 -14.11
CA SER A 95 8.85 -3.67 -13.84
C SER A 95 9.11 -3.72 -12.34
N THR A 96 9.80 -4.75 -11.88
CA THR A 96 10.28 -4.85 -10.50
C THR A 96 11.37 -3.80 -10.20
N ALA A 97 11.97 -3.17 -11.22
CA ALA A 97 12.93 -2.09 -11.10
C ALA A 97 12.28 -0.76 -10.66
N SER A 98 11.48 -0.81 -9.63
CA SER A 98 10.72 0.33 -9.12
C SER A 98 11.49 1.11 -8.05
N ARG A 99 11.09 2.39 -7.90
CA ARG A 99 11.55 3.30 -6.84
C ARG A 99 10.35 4.02 -6.25
N ILE A 100 10.54 4.62 -5.08
CA ILE A 100 9.47 5.34 -4.40
C ILE A 100 9.82 6.81 -4.33
N GLY A 101 8.89 7.63 -4.80
CA GLY A 101 8.91 9.09 -4.70
C GLY A 101 7.82 9.63 -3.80
N MET A 102 7.88 10.93 -3.54
CA MET A 102 6.88 11.67 -2.78
C MET A 102 6.59 13.01 -3.45
N ALA A 103 5.33 13.44 -3.39
CA ALA A 103 4.91 14.78 -3.75
C ALA A 103 3.95 15.36 -2.71
N VAL A 104 3.90 16.69 -2.63
CA VAL A 104 3.05 17.46 -1.72
C VAL A 104 2.08 18.28 -2.55
N HIS A 105 0.82 18.25 -2.19
CA HIS A 105 -0.21 19.10 -2.79
C HIS A 105 -0.47 20.35 -1.95
N ASP A 106 -0.29 21.50 -2.57
CA ASP A 106 -0.73 22.78 -2.06
C ASP A 106 -1.98 23.23 -2.82
N PRO A 107 -3.06 23.65 -2.16
CA PRO A 107 -4.29 24.06 -2.84
C PRO A 107 -4.13 25.24 -3.81
N ALA A 108 -3.12 26.09 -3.60
CA ALA A 108 -2.90 27.28 -4.44
C ALA A 108 -1.96 27.01 -5.62
N THR A 109 -0.98 26.13 -5.44
CA THR A 109 0.09 25.89 -6.44
C THR A 109 0.07 24.50 -7.07
N GLY A 110 -0.79 23.59 -6.56
CA GLY A 110 -0.86 22.21 -7.04
C GLY A 110 0.22 21.32 -6.45
N TRP A 111 0.57 20.27 -7.18
CA TRP A 111 1.55 19.29 -6.76
C TRP A 111 2.98 19.79 -6.92
N THR A 112 3.80 19.50 -5.93
CA THR A 112 5.25 19.70 -5.96
C THR A 112 5.92 18.41 -5.50
N ASP A 113 6.74 17.86 -6.33
CA ASP A 113 7.56 16.71 -6.02
C ASP A 113 8.63 17.03 -4.96
N SER A 114 9.04 16.03 -4.18
CA SER A 114 10.16 16.20 -3.25
C SER A 114 11.49 16.38 -3.99
N PRO A 115 12.32 17.35 -3.62
CA PRO A 115 13.66 17.49 -4.21
C PRO A 115 14.62 16.35 -3.84
N ARG A 116 14.17 15.41 -3.00
CA ARG A 116 14.92 14.23 -2.56
C ARG A 116 14.54 12.96 -3.32
N ASN A 117 13.60 13.04 -4.26
CA ASN A 117 13.19 11.88 -5.04
C ASN A 117 14.34 11.30 -5.90
N PRO A 118 14.43 9.96 -6.02
CA PRO A 118 13.62 8.98 -5.34
C PRO A 118 13.98 8.88 -3.84
N LEU A 119 12.97 8.83 -2.97
CA LEU A 119 13.18 8.72 -1.52
C LEU A 119 13.69 7.36 -1.10
N ILE A 120 13.14 6.31 -1.72
CA ILE A 120 13.50 4.92 -1.46
C ILE A 120 13.88 4.26 -2.78
N TYR A 121 15.08 3.74 -2.82
CA TYR A 121 15.68 3.02 -3.93
C TYR A 121 16.65 1.95 -3.40
N PRO A 122 17.08 0.96 -4.18
CA PRO A 122 17.94 -0.11 -3.71
C PRO A 122 19.24 0.38 -3.07
N THR A 123 19.42 -0.03 -1.80
CA THR A 123 20.66 0.17 -1.03
C THR A 123 20.97 -1.02 -0.12
N ARG A 124 20.18 -2.10 -0.21
CA ARG A 124 20.33 -3.34 0.55
C ARG A 124 20.23 -4.54 -0.38
N ASP A 125 20.75 -5.68 0.05
CA ASP A 125 20.77 -6.91 -0.77
C ASP A 125 19.36 -7.41 -1.08
N ASN A 126 18.41 -7.28 -0.15
CA ASN A 126 17.02 -7.64 -0.40
C ASN A 126 16.22 -6.59 -1.21
N GLU A 127 16.88 -5.61 -1.81
CA GLU A 127 16.28 -4.58 -2.66
C GLU A 127 16.87 -4.57 -4.07
N LEU A 128 17.68 -5.56 -4.44
CA LEU A 128 18.51 -5.53 -5.65
C LEU A 128 17.70 -5.28 -6.92
N HIS A 129 16.48 -5.78 -7.03
CA HIS A 129 15.60 -5.49 -8.15
C HIS A 129 14.90 -4.15 -7.99
N GLY A 130 14.31 -3.87 -6.84
CA GLY A 130 13.57 -2.64 -6.65
C GLY A 130 12.93 -2.46 -5.28
N CYS A 131 12.33 -1.28 -5.12
CA CYS A 131 11.53 -0.91 -3.96
C CYS A 131 10.14 -0.51 -4.45
N GLU A 132 9.08 -1.17 -3.94
CA GLU A 132 7.72 -1.11 -4.46
C GLU A 132 6.69 -0.74 -3.39
N ASP A 133 5.50 -0.37 -3.82
CA ASP A 133 4.22 -0.39 -3.10
C ASP A 133 4.28 0.26 -1.70
N PRO A 134 4.54 1.58 -1.62
CA PRO A 134 4.66 2.29 -0.35
C PRO A 134 3.36 2.25 0.45
N LYS A 135 3.47 2.07 1.77
CA LYS A 135 2.37 2.25 2.73
C LYS A 135 2.88 3.16 3.85
N ILE A 136 2.44 4.41 3.84
CA ILE A 136 2.88 5.42 4.82
C ILE A 136 1.93 5.50 6.00
N TYR A 137 2.48 5.52 7.21
CA TYR A 137 1.76 5.70 8.46
C TYR A 137 2.46 6.71 9.35
N ARG A 138 1.69 7.40 10.20
CA ARG A 138 2.23 8.19 11.30
C ARG A 138 1.86 7.55 12.62
N ALA A 139 2.80 7.48 13.55
CA ALA A 139 2.58 7.03 14.91
C ALA A 139 3.64 7.61 15.83
N ASN A 140 3.27 7.93 17.07
CA ASN A 140 4.21 8.41 18.10
C ASN A 140 5.07 9.60 17.65
N GLY A 141 4.51 10.50 16.82
CA GLY A 141 5.22 11.67 16.28
C GLY A 141 6.23 11.38 15.16
N ARG A 142 6.29 10.14 14.67
CA ARG A 142 7.19 9.69 13.61
C ARG A 142 6.42 9.15 12.42
N TYR A 143 7.11 9.00 11.28
CA TYR A 143 6.59 8.42 10.04
C TYR A 143 7.24 7.08 9.78
N PHE A 144 6.42 6.12 9.36
CA PHE A 144 6.82 4.76 9.04
C PHE A 144 6.38 4.46 7.61
N LEU A 145 7.34 4.25 6.73
CA LEU A 145 7.10 3.89 5.34
C LEU A 145 7.42 2.40 5.17
N PHE A 146 6.37 1.59 5.10
CA PHE A 146 6.50 0.19 4.71
C PHE A 146 6.57 0.12 3.19
N TYR A 147 7.39 -0.76 2.67
CA TYR A 147 7.54 -0.95 1.23
C TYR A 147 8.00 -2.37 0.93
N ASN A 148 7.72 -2.81 -0.28
CA ASN A 148 8.16 -4.10 -0.77
C ASN A 148 9.57 -3.98 -1.32
N ALA A 149 10.44 -4.84 -0.84
CA ALA A 149 11.83 -4.98 -1.28
C ALA A 149 11.93 -6.23 -2.14
N VAL A 150 12.32 -6.08 -3.41
CA VAL A 150 12.34 -7.16 -4.39
C VAL A 150 13.77 -7.55 -4.70
N PHE A 151 14.04 -8.86 -4.65
CA PHE A 151 15.40 -9.40 -4.77
C PHE A 151 15.44 -10.75 -5.49
N PRO A 152 16.58 -11.14 -6.08
CA PRO A 152 16.77 -12.49 -6.58
C PRO A 152 16.88 -13.47 -5.42
N ILE A 153 16.20 -14.60 -5.48
CA ILE A 153 16.26 -15.65 -4.45
C ILE A 153 17.54 -16.46 -4.64
N ASP A 154 18.28 -16.64 -3.55
CA ASP A 154 19.37 -17.60 -3.52
C ASP A 154 18.83 -19.04 -3.52
N PRO A 155 19.44 -19.99 -4.29
CA PRO A 155 18.98 -21.38 -4.34
C PRO A 155 18.94 -22.10 -2.98
N ASP A 156 19.83 -21.74 -2.05
CA ASP A 156 19.82 -22.30 -0.70
C ASP A 156 18.63 -21.81 0.09
N ASP A 157 18.27 -20.54 -0.04
CA ASP A 157 17.07 -19.95 0.56
C ASP A 157 15.80 -20.50 -0.07
N ALA A 158 15.74 -20.68 -1.39
CA ALA A 158 14.62 -21.33 -2.05
C ALA A 158 14.39 -22.75 -1.54
N SER A 159 15.45 -23.49 -1.26
CA SER A 159 15.37 -24.83 -0.69
C SER A 159 14.90 -24.83 0.78
N ARG A 160 15.30 -23.82 1.54
CA ARG A 160 14.96 -23.67 2.96
C ARG A 160 13.53 -23.19 3.18
N TYR A 161 13.02 -22.33 2.30
CA TYR A 161 11.72 -21.67 2.40
C TYR A 161 10.86 -21.90 1.15
N PRO A 162 10.52 -23.15 0.81
CA PRO A 162 9.78 -23.42 -0.42
C PRO A 162 8.42 -22.73 -0.45
N SER A 163 8.09 -22.13 -1.59
CA SER A 163 6.84 -21.41 -1.81
C SER A 163 6.21 -21.81 -3.16
N PRO A 164 5.63 -23.01 -3.25
CA PRO A 164 5.16 -23.57 -4.53
C PRO A 164 3.98 -22.82 -5.15
N ASN A 165 3.33 -21.94 -4.40
CA ASN A 165 2.16 -21.20 -4.86
C ASN A 165 2.49 -19.87 -5.56
N TYR A 166 3.78 -19.51 -5.69
CA TYR A 166 4.18 -18.28 -6.35
C TYR A 166 4.83 -18.55 -7.70
N ALA A 167 4.37 -17.79 -8.69
CA ALA A 167 4.74 -17.97 -10.09
C ALA A 167 6.09 -17.33 -10.49
N LEU A 168 6.82 -16.77 -9.55
CA LEU A 168 8.12 -16.15 -9.77
C LEU A 168 9.17 -16.97 -9.01
N GLU A 169 9.68 -17.99 -9.66
CA GLU A 169 10.54 -19.01 -9.03
C GLU A 169 11.87 -18.43 -8.49
N ASP A 170 12.35 -17.34 -9.09
CA ASP A 170 13.67 -16.78 -8.76
C ASP A 170 13.62 -15.41 -8.09
N ILE A 171 12.42 -14.97 -7.64
CA ILE A 171 12.22 -13.63 -7.09
C ILE A 171 11.59 -13.69 -5.71
N GLY A 172 12.29 -13.08 -4.75
CA GLY A 172 11.78 -12.83 -3.41
C GLY A 172 11.19 -11.42 -3.27
N CYS A 173 10.32 -11.29 -2.28
CA CYS A 173 9.74 -10.02 -1.89
C CYS A 173 9.57 -9.95 -0.38
N ASP A 174 10.29 -9.04 0.26
CA ASP A 174 10.18 -8.74 1.69
C ASP A 174 9.35 -7.47 1.92
N ILE A 175 8.71 -7.37 3.07
CA ILE A 175 8.21 -6.09 3.57
C ILE A 175 9.30 -5.45 4.41
N ASN A 176 9.84 -4.34 3.92
CA ASN A 176 10.80 -3.50 4.64
C ASN A 176 10.09 -2.30 5.28
N VAL A 177 10.71 -1.73 6.32
CA VAL A 177 10.27 -0.46 6.90
C VAL A 177 11.42 0.55 6.91
N ALA A 178 11.09 1.79 6.55
CA ALA A 178 11.93 2.98 6.76
C ALA A 178 11.21 3.96 7.69
N VAL A 179 11.97 4.70 8.48
CA VAL A 179 11.47 5.61 9.51
C VAL A 179 12.01 7.01 9.27
N SER A 180 11.16 8.02 9.52
CA SER A 180 11.51 9.43 9.42
C SER A 180 10.83 10.25 10.51
N ASP A 181 11.49 11.30 10.96
CA ASP A 181 10.91 12.30 11.88
C ASP A 181 10.37 13.53 11.11
N ASP A 182 10.78 13.72 9.86
CA ASP A 182 10.56 14.96 9.09
C ASP A 182 10.04 14.74 7.65
N LEU A 183 9.81 13.49 7.21
CA LEU A 183 9.43 13.09 5.85
C LEU A 183 10.49 13.41 4.77
N VAL A 184 11.66 13.85 5.16
CA VAL A 184 12.77 14.23 4.28
C VAL A 184 13.93 13.25 4.41
N ASN A 185 14.30 12.96 5.66
CA ASN A 185 15.41 12.08 5.98
C ASN A 185 14.87 10.72 6.45
N TRP A 186 15.21 9.68 5.71
CA TRP A 186 14.71 8.33 5.94
C TRP A 186 15.83 7.38 6.38
N THR A 187 15.56 6.64 7.44
CA THR A 187 16.44 5.57 7.91
C THR A 187 15.78 4.22 7.62
N LYS A 188 16.37 3.44 6.75
CA LYS A 188 15.91 2.07 6.47
C LYS A 188 16.27 1.14 7.62
N ILE A 189 15.27 0.50 8.19
CA ILE A 189 15.44 -0.51 9.26
C ILE A 189 15.71 -1.87 8.62
N GLY A 190 14.89 -2.30 7.67
CA GLY A 190 15.02 -3.57 6.95
C GLY A 190 13.73 -4.39 6.96
N PRO A 191 13.82 -5.70 6.68
CA PRO A 191 12.68 -6.60 6.64
C PRO A 191 12.07 -6.78 8.03
N ILE A 192 10.74 -6.87 8.07
CA ILE A 192 9.97 -7.02 9.30
C ILE A 192 9.25 -8.37 9.41
N VAL A 193 9.08 -9.08 8.30
CA VAL A 193 8.44 -10.40 8.26
C VAL A 193 9.51 -11.47 8.14
N PRO A 194 9.62 -12.41 9.10
CA PRO A 194 10.57 -13.52 9.01
C PRO A 194 10.29 -14.43 7.81
N HIS A 195 11.32 -15.00 7.20
CA HIS A 195 11.17 -15.89 6.04
C HIS A 195 10.43 -17.21 6.39
N GLU A 196 10.40 -17.61 7.65
CA GLU A 196 9.56 -18.69 8.15
C GLU A 196 8.06 -18.41 7.95
N VAL A 197 7.66 -17.14 7.96
CA VAL A 197 6.29 -16.66 7.74
C VAL A 197 6.08 -16.33 6.27
N SER A 198 6.92 -15.45 5.71
CA SER A 198 6.77 -14.94 4.34
C SER A 198 6.98 -15.98 3.25
N ARG A 199 7.78 -17.02 3.53
CA ARG A 199 8.25 -17.97 2.53
C ARG A 199 8.90 -17.28 1.33
N LEU A 200 9.73 -16.27 1.62
CA LEU A 200 10.41 -15.40 0.65
C LEU A 200 9.49 -14.53 -0.21
N TRP A 201 8.18 -14.55 0.05
CA TRP A 201 7.24 -13.71 -0.69
C TRP A 201 6.11 -13.22 0.22
N CYS A 202 6.10 -11.93 0.52
CA CYS A 202 4.97 -11.27 1.17
C CYS A 202 4.85 -9.82 0.73
N LYS A 203 3.61 -9.34 0.63
CA LYS A 203 3.26 -7.96 0.32
C LYS A 203 2.07 -7.49 1.17
N GLY A 204 1.73 -6.20 1.06
CA GLY A 204 0.53 -5.66 1.66
C GLY A 204 0.64 -5.43 3.17
N ALA A 205 1.55 -4.56 3.59
CA ALA A 205 1.66 -4.12 5.00
C ALA A 205 0.50 -3.19 5.37
N VAL A 206 -0.69 -3.74 5.62
CA VAL A 206 -1.90 -2.95 5.86
C VAL A 206 -2.22 -2.86 7.34
N ILE A 207 -2.09 -1.65 7.88
CA ILE A 207 -2.35 -1.30 9.28
C ILE A 207 -3.59 -0.41 9.31
N PRO A 208 -4.57 -0.64 10.21
CA PRO A 208 -5.69 0.26 10.39
C PRO A 208 -5.24 1.68 10.70
N ARG A 209 -5.78 2.66 9.98
CA ARG A 209 -5.48 4.05 10.20
C ARG A 209 -6.73 4.90 10.30
N ASP A 210 -6.63 5.97 11.07
CA ASP A 210 -7.71 6.92 11.25
C ASP A 210 -7.85 7.88 10.04
N ALA A 211 -8.80 8.81 10.17
CA ALA A 211 -9.08 9.84 9.18
C ALA A 211 -7.89 10.78 8.88
N ASN A 212 -6.88 10.83 9.74
CA ASN A 212 -5.69 11.66 9.53
C ASN A 212 -4.54 10.89 8.86
N GLY A 213 -4.68 9.57 8.75
CA GLY A 213 -3.63 8.66 8.28
C GLY A 213 -2.72 8.16 9.40
N ASP A 214 -3.11 8.36 10.66
CA ASP A 214 -2.38 7.85 11.81
C ASP A 214 -2.69 6.36 12.00
N ALA A 215 -1.67 5.56 12.25
CA ALA A 215 -1.86 4.16 12.63
C ALA A 215 -2.61 4.06 13.96
N VAL A 216 -3.63 3.21 14.00
CA VAL A 216 -4.51 3.05 15.15
C VAL A 216 -4.09 1.88 16.00
N ARG A 217 -4.00 2.11 17.32
CA ARG A 217 -3.82 1.03 18.30
C ARG A 217 -5.18 0.44 18.69
N VAL A 218 -5.20 -0.86 18.80
CA VAL A 218 -6.35 -1.61 19.34
C VAL A 218 -5.83 -2.51 20.46
N GLY A 219 -6.41 -2.39 21.64
CA GLY A 219 -5.90 -3.13 22.81
C GLY A 219 -4.48 -2.75 23.26
N GLY A 220 -3.96 -1.59 22.81
CA GLY A 220 -2.59 -1.13 23.13
C GLY A 220 -1.54 -1.44 22.07
N GLU A 221 -1.86 -2.25 21.07
CA GLU A 221 -0.97 -2.68 19.99
C GLU A 221 -1.44 -2.19 18.62
N PHE A 222 -0.51 -2.11 17.66
CA PHE A 222 -0.81 -1.99 16.25
C PHE A 222 -1.00 -3.39 15.64
N PHE A 223 -1.91 -3.50 14.66
CA PHE A 223 -2.08 -4.71 13.87
C PHE A 223 -1.72 -4.48 12.42
N MET A 224 -1.18 -5.52 11.81
CA MET A 224 -0.97 -5.59 10.37
C MET A 224 -1.77 -6.76 9.80
N TYR A 225 -2.66 -6.49 8.85
CA TYR A 225 -3.30 -7.51 8.03
C TYR A 225 -2.34 -7.87 6.89
N LEU A 226 -1.74 -9.05 6.98
CA LEU A 226 -0.83 -9.58 5.97
C LEU A 226 -1.60 -10.56 5.10
N SER A 227 -1.77 -10.21 3.83
CA SER A 227 -2.73 -10.88 2.95
C SER A 227 -2.13 -11.48 1.69
N GLU A 228 -1.12 -10.85 1.11
CA GLU A 228 -0.50 -11.32 -0.12
C GLU A 228 0.80 -12.04 0.21
N GLY A 229 0.93 -13.23 -0.29
CA GLY A 229 2.12 -14.02 -0.06
C GLY A 229 1.95 -15.06 1.05
N CYS A 230 3.01 -15.32 1.79
CA CYS A 230 3.03 -16.27 2.90
C CYS A 230 2.50 -17.65 2.49
N ASN A 231 2.80 -18.07 1.25
CA ASN A 231 2.31 -19.33 0.66
C ASN A 231 0.76 -19.48 0.65
N GLY A 232 0.04 -18.35 0.59
CA GLY A 232 -1.43 -18.32 0.57
C GLY A 232 -2.09 -18.37 1.95
N THR A 233 -1.33 -18.24 3.03
CA THR A 233 -1.84 -18.22 4.40
C THR A 233 -1.99 -16.78 4.89
N LEU A 234 -3.15 -16.45 5.48
CA LEU A 234 -3.39 -15.15 6.09
C LEU A 234 -2.72 -15.05 7.46
N HIS A 235 -2.07 -13.93 7.74
CA HIS A 235 -1.42 -13.67 9.02
C HIS A 235 -1.83 -12.31 9.59
N ILE A 236 -1.77 -12.21 10.91
CA ILE A 236 -1.84 -10.95 11.63
C ILE A 236 -0.48 -10.68 12.27
N GLY A 237 0.06 -9.50 11.97
CA GLY A 237 1.20 -8.96 12.71
C GLY A 237 0.74 -8.14 13.91
N ARG A 238 1.48 -8.21 15.02
CA ARG A 238 1.29 -7.38 16.23
C ARG A 238 2.57 -6.64 16.55
N SER A 239 2.46 -5.38 16.92
CA SER A 239 3.60 -4.53 17.26
C SER A 239 3.22 -3.42 18.23
N VAL A 240 4.15 -3.03 19.10
CA VAL A 240 3.99 -1.86 19.97
C VAL A 240 4.67 -0.61 19.42
N ASP A 241 5.54 -0.76 18.39
CA ASP A 241 6.40 0.33 17.90
C ASP A 241 6.44 0.47 16.37
N LEU A 242 5.76 -0.40 15.62
CA LEU A 242 5.76 -0.49 14.15
C LEU A 242 7.09 -0.93 13.52
N ILE A 243 8.04 -1.38 14.33
CA ILE A 243 9.36 -1.86 13.89
C ILE A 243 9.52 -3.35 14.20
N HIS A 244 9.19 -3.74 15.43
CA HIS A 244 9.29 -5.12 15.88
C HIS A 244 7.92 -5.75 15.83
N TRP A 245 7.80 -6.85 15.09
CA TRP A 245 6.54 -7.50 14.80
C TRP A 245 6.58 -8.98 15.18
N GLU A 246 5.49 -9.45 15.75
CA GLU A 246 5.19 -10.87 15.93
C GLU A 246 4.03 -11.24 15.00
N PHE A 247 4.17 -12.35 14.28
CA PHE A 247 3.18 -12.80 13.30
C PHE A 247 2.55 -14.12 13.75
N GLU A 248 1.23 -14.20 13.61
CA GLU A 248 0.45 -15.40 13.83
C GLU A 248 -0.44 -15.70 12.63
N GLU A 249 -0.61 -16.99 12.31
CA GLU A 249 -1.59 -17.40 11.31
C GLU A 249 -3.00 -17.12 11.84
N GLN A 250 -3.79 -16.37 11.08
CA GLN A 250 -5.13 -15.97 11.49
C GLN A 250 -6.03 -15.85 10.27
N GLN A 251 -7.04 -16.70 10.19
CA GLN A 251 -8.10 -16.59 9.19
C GLN A 251 -9.04 -15.45 9.58
N TYR A 252 -8.73 -14.23 9.17
CA TYR A 252 -9.51 -13.05 9.50
C TYR A 252 -10.54 -12.68 8.43
N LEU A 253 -10.50 -13.27 7.23
CA LEU A 253 -11.36 -12.94 6.10
C LEU A 253 -11.98 -14.21 5.52
N ASP A 254 -13.30 -14.19 5.34
CA ASP A 254 -14.06 -15.25 4.68
C ASP A 254 -14.68 -14.71 3.40
N LEU A 255 -14.34 -15.34 2.26
CA LEU A 255 -14.81 -15.00 0.91
C LEU A 255 -15.67 -16.10 0.30
N GLU A 256 -16.15 -17.09 1.07
CA GLU A 256 -16.91 -18.22 0.57
C GLU A 256 -18.18 -17.77 -0.19
N SER A 257 -18.87 -16.73 0.33
CA SER A 257 -20.06 -16.15 -0.31
C SER A 257 -19.79 -15.59 -1.72
N PHE A 258 -18.56 -15.16 -1.99
CA PHE A 258 -18.14 -14.65 -3.30
C PHE A 258 -17.54 -15.73 -4.21
N LYS A 259 -17.28 -16.92 -3.69
CA LYS A 259 -16.60 -18.01 -4.41
C LYS A 259 -15.32 -17.52 -5.09
N SER A 260 -14.53 -16.72 -4.40
CA SER A 260 -13.33 -16.08 -4.91
C SER A 260 -12.19 -16.21 -3.92
N LEU A 261 -11.00 -15.91 -4.41
CA LEU A 261 -9.78 -15.84 -3.58
C LEU A 261 -9.42 -14.39 -3.32
N LEU A 262 -8.88 -14.12 -2.14
CA LEU A 262 -8.27 -12.84 -1.85
C LEU A 262 -7.06 -12.66 -2.76
N HIS A 263 -6.97 -11.48 -3.39
CA HIS A 263 -5.74 -11.07 -4.05
C HIS A 263 -4.91 -10.22 -3.09
N GLU A 264 -5.48 -9.14 -2.56
CA GLU A 264 -4.80 -8.30 -1.57
C GLU A 264 -5.81 -7.54 -0.70
N VAL A 265 -5.43 -7.27 0.56
CA VAL A 265 -6.02 -6.18 1.34
C VAL A 265 -5.29 -4.89 0.95
N ALA A 266 -5.99 -3.96 0.32
CA ALA A 266 -5.39 -2.72 -0.17
C ALA A 266 -5.24 -1.66 0.92
N CYS A 267 -6.27 -1.48 1.74
CA CYS A 267 -6.33 -0.48 2.80
C CYS A 267 -7.14 -0.97 4.01
N ALA A 268 -6.91 -0.36 5.18
CA ALA A 268 -7.71 -0.55 6.38
C ALA A 268 -8.02 0.82 7.00
N ALA A 269 -9.29 1.18 7.09
CA ALA A 269 -9.77 2.40 7.70
C ALA A 269 -10.38 2.12 9.07
N ALA A 270 -9.97 2.85 10.09
CA ALA A 270 -10.54 2.77 11.43
C ALA A 270 -11.34 4.03 11.75
N PHE A 271 -12.52 3.86 12.30
CA PHE A 271 -13.48 4.92 12.60
C PHE A 271 -13.61 5.13 14.11
N ASP A 272 -14.04 6.34 14.50
CA ASP A 272 -14.23 6.70 15.92
C ASP A 272 -15.31 5.88 16.62
N ASP A 273 -16.30 5.37 15.86
CA ASP A 273 -17.38 4.50 16.37
C ASP A 273 -16.95 3.04 16.59
N GLY A 274 -15.68 2.71 16.37
CA GLY A 274 -15.12 1.38 16.56
C GLY A 274 -15.10 0.51 15.31
N ARG A 275 -15.72 0.91 14.22
CA ARG A 275 -15.65 0.18 12.96
C ARG A 275 -14.22 0.15 12.42
N ILE A 276 -13.87 -0.98 11.79
CA ILE A 276 -12.70 -1.12 10.92
C ILE A 276 -13.23 -1.65 9.58
N VAL A 277 -12.89 -0.97 8.49
CA VAL A 277 -13.26 -1.38 7.14
C VAL A 277 -11.99 -1.71 6.37
N LEU A 278 -11.88 -2.96 5.93
CA LEU A 278 -10.87 -3.38 4.97
C LEU A 278 -11.40 -3.14 3.56
N ASP A 279 -10.60 -2.47 2.74
CA ASP A 279 -10.82 -2.38 1.29
C ASP A 279 -9.91 -3.43 0.64
N ILE A 280 -10.53 -4.39 -0.07
CA ILE A 280 -9.89 -5.57 -0.60
C ILE A 280 -10.19 -5.73 -2.09
N PHE A 281 -9.35 -6.44 -2.79
CA PHE A 281 -9.72 -6.96 -4.09
C PHE A 281 -9.47 -8.46 -4.20
N CYS A 282 -10.35 -9.08 -4.97
CA CYS A 282 -10.51 -10.51 -5.06
C CYS A 282 -10.24 -10.97 -6.48
N SER A 283 -9.81 -12.22 -6.62
CA SER A 283 -9.62 -12.88 -7.89
C SER A 283 -10.69 -13.96 -8.07
N ALA A 284 -11.48 -13.84 -9.13
CA ALA A 284 -12.50 -14.83 -9.51
C ALA A 284 -12.05 -15.71 -10.70
N GLY A 285 -10.77 -16.00 -10.80
CA GLY A 285 -10.20 -16.79 -11.89
C GLY A 285 -10.43 -16.14 -13.26
N ALA A 286 -11.04 -16.85 -14.18
CA ALA A 286 -11.33 -16.36 -15.54
C ALA A 286 -12.30 -15.16 -15.58
N ALA A 287 -13.07 -14.90 -14.51
CA ALA A 287 -13.96 -13.76 -14.42
C ALA A 287 -13.23 -12.45 -14.04
N GLY A 288 -11.92 -12.51 -13.82
CA GLY A 288 -11.09 -11.35 -13.50
C GLY A 288 -11.06 -10.97 -12.02
N LYS A 289 -10.75 -9.70 -11.74
CA LYS A 289 -10.67 -9.15 -10.40
C LYS A 289 -11.87 -8.25 -10.12
N PHE A 290 -12.26 -8.16 -8.85
CA PHE A 290 -13.30 -7.24 -8.40
C PHE A 290 -12.98 -6.70 -7.00
N ALA A 291 -13.50 -5.51 -6.70
CA ALA A 291 -13.35 -4.88 -5.40
C ALA A 291 -14.41 -5.36 -4.41
N ALA A 292 -14.04 -5.40 -3.14
CA ALA A 292 -14.96 -5.63 -2.03
C ALA A 292 -14.48 -4.92 -0.77
N GLN A 293 -15.37 -4.79 0.21
CA GLN A 293 -15.07 -4.27 1.53
C GLN A 293 -15.58 -5.21 2.61
N ALA A 294 -14.79 -5.40 3.66
CA ALA A 294 -15.15 -6.21 4.81
C ALA A 294 -15.20 -5.35 6.08
N LEU A 295 -16.24 -5.54 6.88
CA LEU A 295 -16.49 -4.83 8.12
C LEU A 295 -16.03 -5.64 9.31
N TYR A 296 -15.35 -4.97 10.23
CA TYR A 296 -14.91 -5.46 11.54
C TYR A 296 -15.22 -4.42 12.62
N HIS A 297 -15.00 -4.80 13.87
CA HIS A 297 -15.05 -3.88 15.01
C HIS A 297 -13.76 -3.99 15.85
N ARG A 298 -13.36 -2.90 16.51
CA ARG A 298 -12.13 -2.84 17.33
C ARG A 298 -12.11 -3.89 18.45
N ASP A 299 -13.29 -4.24 19.00
CA ASP A 299 -13.39 -5.26 20.06
C ASP A 299 -13.20 -6.69 19.53
N SER A 300 -13.33 -6.88 18.21
CA SER A 300 -13.16 -8.16 17.51
C SER A 300 -12.53 -7.95 16.14
N PRO A 301 -11.27 -7.46 16.07
CA PRO A 301 -10.69 -6.95 14.83
C PRO A 301 -10.39 -8.02 13.79
N PHE A 302 -10.51 -9.28 14.13
CA PHE A 302 -10.28 -10.43 13.23
C PHE A 302 -11.55 -11.26 12.98
N SER A 303 -12.69 -10.81 13.47
CA SER A 303 -13.99 -11.45 13.24
C SER A 303 -14.79 -10.64 12.24
N GLN A 304 -14.86 -11.11 11.00
CA GLN A 304 -15.63 -10.47 9.93
C GLN A 304 -17.11 -10.38 10.32
N ILE A 305 -17.66 -9.17 10.27
CA ILE A 305 -19.08 -8.90 10.58
C ILE A 305 -19.92 -8.94 9.30
N SER A 306 -19.38 -8.33 8.24
CA SER A 306 -20.09 -8.21 6.97
C SER A 306 -19.12 -8.11 5.81
N LEU A 307 -19.59 -8.45 4.63
CA LEU A 307 -18.84 -8.37 3.38
C LEU A 307 -19.74 -7.76 2.30
N ASN A 308 -19.19 -6.83 1.51
CA ASN A 308 -19.92 -6.17 0.43
C ASN A 308 -19.07 -6.05 -0.81
N LYS A 309 -19.64 -6.32 -1.99
CA LYS A 309 -18.98 -5.98 -3.25
C LYS A 309 -18.99 -4.46 -3.43
N GLY A 310 -17.94 -3.94 -4.02
CA GLY A 310 -17.71 -2.50 -4.16
C GLY A 310 -16.50 -2.08 -3.34
N GLY A 311 -15.89 -0.98 -3.72
CA GLY A 311 -14.63 -0.50 -3.17
C GLY A 311 -13.67 -0.10 -4.27
N SER A 312 -12.41 0.04 -3.97
CA SER A 312 -11.37 0.31 -4.95
C SER A 312 -10.75 -0.98 -5.48
N LEU A 313 -10.67 -1.14 -6.78
CA LEU A 313 -10.03 -2.29 -7.41
C LEU A 313 -8.61 -1.94 -7.82
N SER A 314 -7.74 -1.61 -6.90
CA SER A 314 -6.32 -1.52 -7.18
C SER A 314 -5.48 -1.28 -5.94
N TRP A 315 -4.18 -1.44 -6.11
CA TRP A 315 -3.16 -1.12 -5.12
C TRP A 315 -3.04 0.40 -4.94
N GLY A 316 -4.06 1.01 -4.33
CA GLY A 316 -4.14 2.44 -4.15
C GLY A 316 -4.02 2.90 -2.70
N GLY A 317 -4.01 4.20 -2.52
CA GLY A 317 -4.04 4.85 -1.22
C GLY A 317 -5.42 5.39 -0.90
N LEU A 318 -5.90 5.13 0.32
CA LEU A 318 -7.16 5.63 0.84
C LEU A 318 -6.92 6.53 2.04
N LEU A 319 -7.48 7.74 2.05
CA LEU A 319 -7.33 8.71 3.15
C LEU A 319 -8.58 9.59 3.24
N GLN A 320 -9.01 9.95 4.44
CA GLN A 320 -10.03 10.98 4.59
C GLN A 320 -9.42 12.37 4.36
N HIS A 321 -10.01 13.12 3.44
CA HIS A 321 -9.55 14.46 3.10
C HIS A 321 -10.73 15.42 2.87
N ARG A 322 -10.79 16.50 3.66
CA ARG A 322 -11.86 17.51 3.60
C ARG A 322 -13.26 16.93 3.76
N GLY A 323 -13.44 16.00 4.69
CA GLY A 323 -14.73 15.40 5.01
C GLY A 323 -15.22 14.31 4.06
N THR A 324 -14.43 13.93 3.05
CA THR A 324 -14.71 12.81 2.15
C THR A 324 -13.54 11.83 2.12
N TRP A 325 -13.79 10.59 1.74
CA TRP A 325 -12.72 9.66 1.45
C TRP A 325 -12.12 9.97 0.08
N LEU A 326 -10.79 10.02 0.05
CA LEU A 326 -9.99 10.21 -1.15
C LEU A 326 -9.25 8.91 -1.42
N PHE A 327 -9.42 8.37 -2.61
CA PHE A 327 -8.69 7.21 -3.12
C PHE A 327 -7.78 7.65 -4.26
N ALA A 328 -6.53 7.21 -4.25
CA ALA A 328 -5.56 7.49 -5.31
C ALA A 328 -5.04 6.19 -5.93
N GLN A 329 -4.87 6.17 -7.23
CA GLN A 329 -4.31 5.03 -7.97
C GLN A 329 -3.74 5.48 -9.34
N GLY A 330 -2.97 4.61 -10.03
CA GLY A 330 -2.37 4.91 -11.32
C GLY A 330 -2.59 3.85 -12.40
N TRP A 331 -3.36 2.82 -12.09
CA TRP A 331 -3.56 1.68 -12.99
C TRP A 331 -4.54 1.95 -14.13
N ASP A 332 -5.37 2.97 -14.03
CA ASP A 332 -6.30 3.41 -15.07
C ASP A 332 -5.71 4.52 -15.96
N ALA A 333 -4.46 4.90 -15.77
CA ALA A 333 -3.79 5.81 -16.69
C ALA A 333 -3.60 5.13 -18.06
N PRO A 334 -3.91 5.83 -19.16
CA PRO A 334 -3.66 5.29 -20.49
C PRO A 334 -2.20 4.92 -20.71
N ALA A 335 -1.94 3.96 -21.58
CA ALA A 335 -0.58 3.54 -21.90
C ALA A 335 0.30 4.74 -22.30
N GLY A 336 1.46 4.87 -21.64
CA GLY A 336 2.40 5.98 -21.84
C GLY A 336 2.03 7.27 -21.07
N VAL A 337 0.94 7.30 -20.35
CA VAL A 337 0.57 8.42 -19.47
C VAL A 337 1.04 8.12 -18.04
N ARG A 338 1.85 9.03 -17.51
CA ARG A 338 2.45 8.91 -16.17
C ARG A 338 1.68 9.79 -15.20
N GLU A 339 0.50 9.33 -14.76
CA GLU A 339 -0.38 10.09 -13.89
C GLU A 339 -0.95 9.22 -12.79
N LEU A 340 -1.10 9.81 -11.59
CA LEU A 340 -1.98 9.29 -10.56
C LEU A 340 -3.31 10.01 -10.62
N TYR A 341 -4.36 9.23 -10.53
CA TYR A 341 -5.72 9.72 -10.50
C TYR A 341 -6.29 9.62 -9.10
N PHE A 342 -7.11 10.61 -8.76
CA PHE A 342 -7.72 10.73 -7.46
C PHE A 342 -9.24 10.66 -7.60
N TYR A 343 -9.87 10.00 -6.64
CA TYR A 343 -11.31 9.77 -6.61
C TYR A 343 -11.84 10.10 -5.22
N ARG A 344 -13.00 10.78 -5.17
CA ARG A 344 -13.67 11.11 -3.91
C ARG A 344 -14.89 10.26 -3.71
N SER A 345 -15.13 9.86 -2.45
CA SER A 345 -16.41 9.24 -2.08
C SER A 345 -17.55 10.24 -2.23
N ALA A 346 -18.71 9.76 -2.70
CA ALA A 346 -19.93 10.56 -2.76
C ALA A 346 -20.50 10.88 -1.37
N ARG A 347 -20.20 10.04 -0.36
CA ARG A 347 -20.65 10.23 1.01
C ARG A 347 -19.69 11.15 1.76
N VAL A 348 -20.27 12.16 2.42
CA VAL A 348 -19.56 13.03 3.36
C VAL A 348 -19.72 12.42 4.74
N GLU A 349 -18.63 12.03 5.37
CA GLU A 349 -18.65 11.61 6.77
C GLU A 349 -18.85 12.84 7.65
N THR A 350 -19.97 12.89 8.35
CA THR A 350 -20.19 13.95 9.35
C THR A 350 -19.30 13.65 10.54
N PRO A 351 -18.40 14.57 10.94
CA PRO A 351 -17.60 14.36 12.15
C PRO A 351 -18.56 14.13 13.32
N VAL A 352 -18.41 13.02 14.01
CA VAL A 352 -19.11 12.81 15.29
C VAL A 352 -18.61 13.91 16.22
N ARG A 353 -19.50 14.84 16.63
CA ARG A 353 -19.17 15.85 17.62
C ARG A 353 -18.74 15.12 18.89
N ALA A 354 -17.52 15.32 19.31
CA ALA A 354 -17.07 14.89 20.62
C ALA A 354 -18.12 15.35 21.65
N GLN A 355 -18.74 14.40 22.36
CA GLN A 355 -19.59 14.76 23.49
C GLN A 355 -18.71 15.49 24.50
N PRO A 356 -19.14 16.66 24.99
CA PRO A 356 -18.40 17.34 26.04
C PRO A 356 -18.31 16.38 27.25
N SER A 357 -17.11 16.12 27.70
CA SER A 357 -16.88 15.34 28.91
C SER A 357 -17.75 15.93 30.02
N ALA A 358 -18.64 15.12 30.59
CA ALA A 358 -19.38 15.50 31.76
C ALA A 358 -18.38 15.84 32.86
N SER A 359 -18.21 17.12 33.13
CA SER A 359 -17.45 17.60 34.27
C SER A 359 -18.05 17.03 35.53
N ALA A 360 -17.28 16.17 36.20
CA ALA A 360 -17.61 15.74 37.55
C ALA A 360 -17.82 16.96 38.44
N ARG A 361 -19.00 17.07 39.01
CA ARG A 361 -19.27 17.93 40.15
C ARG A 361 -18.89 17.23 41.45
#